data_e1a04ea97b93395cacfac482662e0001
#
_entry.id   e1a04ea97b93395cacfac482662e0001
#
_cell.length_a   1.000
_cell.length_b   1.000
_cell.length_c   1.000
_cell.angle_alpha   90.00
_cell.angle_beta   90.00
_cell.angle_gamma   90.00
#
_symmetry.space_group_name_H-M   'P 1'
#
loop_
_entity.id
_entity.type
_entity.pdbx_description
1 polymer ?
#
loop_
_entity_poly.entity_id
_entity_poly.type
_entity_poly.pdbx_seq_one_letter_code
_entity_poly.pdbx_strand_id
1 'polypeptide(L)'
;SMKEETKKWVTFCFLTSPILWYGFLMISQMDIFAVLFMVLGLRAWLQKKKIWELAFFAIAVFYKPLVLIGLIPLFLLREKRISYILRDCIVSVLGLLLQQIFYGSDPGYQRVQKYMSGLYSFWERLFNAGIPTTRNVYTANSSYFIILFILICIVAYSIHNMTMQLAFGLPMLSWLSFILFVQWHPNWLFYMVPFAVMMLGFSYRKKLLCLIECVFSVCWLAVCALGWLFNYDNDLINGGVFSQLLGIHTEGGESGTICPILVQKM
;
A
#
# COMPACT_ATOMS: atom_id res chain seq x y z
N SER A 1 -4.12 7.10 -25.82
CA SER A 1 -3.17 6.01 -25.50
C SER A 1 -1.90 6.60 -24.92
N MET A 2 -1.31 5.92 -23.96
CA MET A 2 -0.02 6.31 -23.37
C MET A 2 1.10 6.15 -24.43
N LYS A 3 1.97 7.18 -24.56
CA LYS A 3 3.11 7.13 -25.49
C LYS A 3 4.03 5.96 -25.14
N GLU A 4 4.66 5.34 -26.14
CA GLU A 4 5.50 4.16 -25.95
C GLU A 4 6.69 4.41 -25.01
N GLU A 5 7.31 5.57 -25.12
CA GLU A 5 8.36 6.02 -24.21
C GLU A 5 7.88 6.10 -22.75
N THR A 6 6.66 6.61 -22.54
CA THR A 6 6.05 6.67 -21.18
C THR A 6 5.82 5.28 -20.61
N LYS A 7 5.38 4.33 -21.45
CA LYS A 7 5.22 2.92 -21.01
C LYS A 7 6.54 2.32 -20.55
N LYS A 8 7.61 2.51 -21.33
CA LYS A 8 8.96 2.03 -20.97
C LYS A 8 9.43 2.61 -19.64
N TRP A 9 9.27 3.92 -19.42
CA TRP A 9 9.61 4.57 -18.16
C TRP A 9 8.79 4.04 -16.98
N VAL A 10 7.49 3.92 -17.14
CA VAL A 10 6.60 3.38 -16.09
C VAL A 10 6.99 1.95 -15.74
N THR A 11 7.21 1.10 -16.75
CA THR A 11 7.61 -0.30 -16.54
C THR A 11 8.97 -0.38 -15.86
N PHE A 12 9.95 0.41 -16.31
CA PHE A 12 11.27 0.45 -15.71
C PHE A 12 11.21 0.86 -14.24
N CYS A 13 10.60 2.01 -13.91
CA CYS A 13 10.49 2.49 -12.53
C CYS A 13 9.70 1.52 -11.64
N PHE A 14 8.67 0.87 -12.17
CA PHE A 14 7.92 -0.14 -11.42
C PHE A 14 8.79 -1.35 -11.08
N LEU A 15 9.50 -1.88 -12.07
CA LEU A 15 10.34 -3.07 -11.87
C LEU A 15 11.60 -2.81 -11.05
N THR A 16 12.09 -1.57 -11.03
CA THR A 16 13.29 -1.20 -10.26
C THR A 16 12.98 -0.56 -8.91
N SER A 17 11.70 -0.41 -8.54
CA SER A 17 11.32 0.19 -7.26
C SER A 17 11.85 -0.64 -6.08
N PRO A 18 12.73 -0.09 -5.23
CA PRO A 18 13.25 -0.80 -4.07
C PRO A 18 12.15 -1.18 -3.08
N ILE A 19 11.08 -0.40 -3.01
CA ILE A 19 9.94 -0.63 -2.13
C ILE A 19 9.21 -1.91 -2.53
N LEU A 20 9.01 -2.14 -3.84
CA LEU A 20 8.39 -3.38 -4.34
C LEU A 20 9.27 -4.60 -4.04
N TRP A 21 10.56 -4.50 -4.33
CA TRP A 21 11.49 -5.60 -4.11
C TRP A 21 11.61 -5.95 -2.63
N TYR A 22 11.69 -4.96 -1.75
CA TYR A 22 11.72 -5.19 -0.32
C TYR A 22 10.44 -5.87 0.17
N GLY A 23 9.27 -5.35 -0.19
CA GLY A 23 7.98 -5.93 0.21
C GLY A 23 7.77 -7.34 -0.33
N PHE A 24 8.23 -7.61 -1.56
CA PHE A 24 8.08 -8.92 -2.19
C PHE A 24 9.11 -9.95 -1.70
N LEU A 25 10.41 -9.58 -1.69
CA LEU A 25 11.48 -10.53 -1.39
C LEU A 25 11.78 -10.68 0.10
N MET A 26 11.72 -9.57 0.84
CA MET A 26 12.13 -9.58 2.25
C MET A 26 10.98 -9.94 3.19
N ILE A 27 9.76 -9.52 2.89
CA ILE A 27 8.62 -9.75 3.78
C ILE A 27 7.74 -10.91 3.32
N SER A 28 7.94 -11.39 2.09
CA SER A 28 7.25 -12.58 1.52
C SER A 28 5.72 -12.58 1.66
N GLN A 29 5.09 -11.40 1.64
CA GLN A 29 3.66 -11.29 1.84
C GLN A 29 2.87 -11.52 0.55
N MET A 30 1.75 -12.23 0.69
CA MET A 30 0.79 -12.43 -0.41
C MET A 30 0.13 -11.13 -0.91
N ASP A 31 0.41 -10.02 -0.24
CA ASP A 31 -0.07 -8.68 -0.58
C ASP A 31 0.34 -8.25 -2.01
N ILE A 32 1.38 -8.89 -2.59
CA ILE A 32 1.77 -8.67 -3.99
C ILE A 32 0.62 -8.98 -4.96
N PHE A 33 -0.25 -9.94 -4.64
CA PHE A 33 -1.43 -10.23 -5.47
C PHE A 33 -2.42 -9.06 -5.47
N ALA A 34 -2.59 -8.38 -4.33
CA ALA A 34 -3.43 -7.19 -4.28
C ALA A 34 -2.86 -6.07 -5.19
N VAL A 35 -1.54 -5.87 -5.19
CA VAL A 35 -0.88 -4.92 -6.09
C VAL A 35 -1.03 -5.33 -7.55
N LEU A 36 -0.84 -6.61 -7.87
CA LEU A 36 -1.02 -7.14 -9.23
C LEU A 36 -2.43 -6.83 -9.75
N PHE A 37 -3.47 -7.20 -8.99
CA PHE A 37 -4.84 -6.94 -9.39
C PHE A 37 -5.18 -5.45 -9.42
N MET A 38 -4.61 -4.64 -8.53
CA MET A 38 -4.73 -3.18 -8.59
C MET A 38 -4.13 -2.63 -9.89
N VAL A 39 -2.95 -3.08 -10.31
CA VAL A 39 -2.32 -2.66 -11.57
C VAL A 39 -3.14 -3.10 -12.79
N LEU A 40 -3.68 -4.33 -12.78
CA LEU A 40 -4.58 -4.81 -13.82
C LEU A 40 -5.87 -3.98 -13.87
N GLY A 41 -6.43 -3.63 -12.72
CA GLY A 41 -7.57 -2.73 -12.59
C GLY A 41 -7.28 -1.34 -13.14
N LEU A 42 -6.14 -0.74 -12.79
CA LEU A 42 -5.69 0.55 -13.34
C LEU A 42 -5.48 0.49 -14.87
N ARG A 43 -4.94 -0.61 -15.37
CA ARG A 43 -4.83 -0.83 -16.83
C ARG A 43 -6.22 -0.88 -17.49
N ALA A 44 -7.15 -1.63 -16.92
CA ALA A 44 -8.53 -1.70 -17.43
C ALA A 44 -9.23 -0.33 -17.34
N TRP A 45 -8.98 0.43 -16.27
CA TRP A 45 -9.44 1.79 -16.09
C TRP A 45 -8.95 2.72 -17.21
N LEU A 46 -7.65 2.68 -17.54
CA LEU A 46 -7.07 3.44 -18.67
C LEU A 46 -7.66 3.04 -20.01
N GLN A 47 -8.01 1.77 -20.17
CA GLN A 47 -8.65 1.24 -21.39
C GLN A 47 -10.16 1.48 -21.45
N LYS A 48 -10.75 2.10 -20.40
CA LYS A 48 -12.20 2.33 -20.26
C LYS A 48 -13.03 1.03 -20.23
N LYS A 49 -12.43 -0.09 -19.82
CA LYS A 49 -13.06 -1.41 -19.71
C LYS A 49 -13.68 -1.59 -18.33
N LYS A 50 -14.85 -1.01 -18.09
CA LYS A 50 -15.47 -0.87 -16.75
C LYS A 50 -15.64 -2.19 -16.00
N ILE A 51 -16.10 -3.25 -16.67
CA ILE A 51 -16.33 -4.56 -16.04
C ILE A 51 -15.01 -5.14 -15.51
N TRP A 52 -13.96 -5.15 -16.33
CA TRP A 52 -12.65 -5.66 -15.93
C TRP A 52 -11.99 -4.81 -14.86
N GLU A 53 -12.16 -3.49 -14.93
CA GLU A 53 -11.73 -2.56 -13.91
C GLU A 53 -12.28 -2.95 -12.53
N LEU A 54 -13.63 -3.06 -12.42
CA LEU A 54 -14.28 -3.38 -11.17
C LEU A 54 -13.97 -4.80 -10.70
N ALA A 55 -13.89 -5.78 -11.61
CA ALA A 55 -13.52 -7.15 -11.27
C ALA A 55 -12.11 -7.21 -10.66
N PHE A 56 -11.14 -6.58 -11.28
CA PHE A 56 -9.77 -6.56 -10.76
C PHE A 56 -9.65 -5.77 -9.44
N PHE A 57 -10.34 -4.65 -9.33
CA PHE A 57 -10.37 -3.90 -8.06
C PHE A 57 -11.04 -4.67 -6.95
N ALA A 58 -12.13 -5.40 -7.23
CA ALA A 58 -12.79 -6.26 -6.25
C ALA A 58 -11.85 -7.37 -5.75
N ILE A 59 -11.07 -7.99 -6.64
CA ILE A 59 -10.08 -9.00 -6.26
C ILE A 59 -8.96 -8.35 -5.43
N ALA A 60 -8.46 -7.17 -5.83
CA ALA A 60 -7.43 -6.47 -5.09
C ALA A 60 -7.89 -6.13 -3.65
N VAL A 61 -9.11 -5.62 -3.50
CA VAL A 61 -9.73 -5.30 -2.20
C VAL A 61 -9.99 -6.55 -1.38
N PHE A 62 -10.37 -7.67 -2.02
CA PHE A 62 -10.54 -8.96 -1.34
C PHE A 62 -9.24 -9.44 -0.69
N TYR A 63 -8.10 -9.30 -1.38
CA TYR A 63 -6.80 -9.59 -0.78
C TYR A 63 -6.43 -8.60 0.32
N LYS A 64 -6.70 -7.30 0.11
CA LYS A 64 -6.34 -6.28 1.09
C LYS A 64 -7.29 -5.07 1.03
N PRO A 65 -8.16 -4.88 2.02
CA PRO A 65 -9.10 -3.75 2.05
C PRO A 65 -8.42 -2.36 1.99
N LEU A 66 -7.18 -2.27 2.43
CA LEU A 66 -6.39 -1.03 2.40
C LEU A 66 -6.26 -0.42 0.99
N VAL A 67 -6.38 -1.23 -0.06
CA VAL A 67 -6.37 -0.76 -1.47
C VAL A 67 -7.42 0.32 -1.71
N LEU A 68 -8.53 0.31 -0.95
CA LEU A 68 -9.58 1.33 -1.03
C LEU A 68 -9.08 2.75 -0.75
N ILE A 69 -8.01 2.93 0.02
CA ILE A 69 -7.40 4.24 0.29
C ILE A 69 -7.04 4.96 -1.02
N GLY A 70 -6.52 4.22 -2.01
CA GLY A 70 -6.23 4.78 -3.33
C GLY A 70 -7.42 4.75 -4.29
N LEU A 71 -8.31 3.76 -4.19
CA LEU A 71 -9.40 3.58 -5.15
C LEU A 71 -10.55 4.58 -4.95
N ILE A 72 -10.89 4.92 -3.70
CA ILE A 72 -12.01 5.86 -3.42
C ILE A 72 -11.80 7.22 -4.09
N PRO A 73 -10.65 7.91 -3.92
CA PRO A 73 -10.38 9.15 -4.65
C PRO A 73 -10.43 8.99 -6.17
N LEU A 74 -9.98 7.84 -6.69
CA LEU A 74 -10.03 7.55 -8.12
C LEU A 74 -11.48 7.43 -8.64
N PHE A 75 -12.37 6.76 -7.88
CA PHE A 75 -13.78 6.65 -8.22
C PHE A 75 -14.48 8.02 -8.19
N LEU A 76 -14.23 8.82 -7.15
CA LEU A 76 -14.79 10.18 -6.98
C LEU A 76 -14.31 11.14 -8.07
N LEU A 77 -13.05 11.01 -8.50
CA LEU A 77 -12.51 11.83 -9.57
C LEU A 77 -13.17 11.52 -10.92
N ARG A 78 -13.42 10.25 -11.19
CA ARG A 78 -13.99 9.81 -12.47
C ARG A 78 -15.50 9.99 -12.57
N GLU A 79 -16.21 9.66 -11.50
CA GLU A 79 -17.67 9.63 -11.49
C GLU A 79 -18.23 10.69 -10.55
N LYS A 80 -19.27 11.40 -11.00
CA LYS A 80 -19.91 12.46 -10.22
C LYS A 80 -21.32 12.10 -9.76
N ARG A 81 -21.86 10.97 -10.27
CA ARG A 81 -23.16 10.46 -9.85
C ARG A 81 -22.99 9.55 -8.66
N ILE A 82 -23.55 9.95 -7.52
CA ILE A 82 -23.39 9.22 -6.24
C ILE A 82 -23.81 7.74 -6.37
N SER A 83 -24.87 7.44 -7.10
CA SER A 83 -25.32 6.05 -7.31
C SER A 83 -24.27 5.18 -7.99
N TYR A 84 -23.53 5.70 -8.96
CA TYR A 84 -22.45 4.97 -9.62
C TYR A 84 -21.20 4.84 -8.75
N ILE A 85 -20.89 5.87 -7.96
CA ILE A 85 -19.79 5.80 -6.98
C ILE A 85 -20.08 4.72 -5.94
N LEU A 86 -21.29 4.73 -5.36
CA LEU A 86 -21.73 3.70 -4.42
C LEU A 86 -21.68 2.30 -5.01
N ARG A 87 -22.17 2.13 -6.25
CA ARG A 87 -22.06 0.85 -6.97
C ARG A 87 -20.61 0.39 -7.07
N ASP A 88 -19.70 1.27 -7.50
CA ASP A 88 -18.29 0.95 -7.70
C ASP A 88 -17.63 0.57 -6.36
N CYS A 89 -17.95 1.27 -5.28
CA CYS A 89 -17.51 0.94 -3.93
C CYS A 89 -18.07 -0.42 -3.47
N ILE A 90 -19.39 -0.65 -3.63
CA ILE A 90 -20.04 -1.90 -3.23
C ILE A 90 -19.47 -3.09 -3.99
N VAL A 91 -19.32 -2.97 -5.32
CA VAL A 91 -18.70 -4.03 -6.13
C VAL A 91 -17.27 -4.30 -5.70
N SER A 92 -16.50 -3.27 -5.36
CA SER A 92 -15.12 -3.44 -4.91
C SER A 92 -15.00 -4.19 -3.58
N VAL A 93 -15.98 -4.07 -2.68
CA VAL A 93 -15.99 -4.79 -1.39
C VAL A 93 -16.80 -6.09 -1.42
N LEU A 94 -17.41 -6.44 -2.55
CA LEU A 94 -18.29 -7.59 -2.66
C LEU A 94 -17.61 -8.89 -2.22
N GLY A 95 -16.34 -9.09 -2.59
CA GLY A 95 -15.56 -10.26 -2.18
C GLY A 95 -15.46 -10.42 -0.66
N LEU A 96 -15.26 -9.32 0.07
CA LEU A 96 -15.22 -9.32 1.54
C LEU A 96 -16.57 -9.63 2.15
N LEU A 97 -17.65 -9.10 1.57
CA LEU A 97 -19.01 -9.40 2.01
C LEU A 97 -19.36 -10.88 1.79
N LEU A 98 -19.01 -11.43 0.63
CA LEU A 98 -19.20 -12.85 0.34
C LEU A 98 -18.39 -13.73 1.30
N GLN A 99 -17.14 -13.39 1.57
CA GLN A 99 -16.32 -14.08 2.55
C GLN A 99 -16.98 -14.12 3.93
N GLN A 100 -17.53 -12.99 4.39
CA GLN A 100 -18.23 -12.92 5.66
C GLN A 100 -19.52 -13.78 5.67
N ILE A 101 -20.25 -13.82 4.55
CA ILE A 101 -21.47 -14.63 4.43
C ILE A 101 -21.12 -16.12 4.46
N PHE A 102 -20.09 -16.56 3.72
CA PHE A 102 -19.75 -17.97 3.60
C PHE A 102 -18.98 -18.53 4.80
N TYR A 103 -18.09 -17.74 5.39
CA TYR A 103 -17.18 -18.19 6.44
C TYR A 103 -17.43 -17.55 7.81
N GLY A 104 -18.35 -16.59 7.92
CA GLY A 104 -18.60 -15.85 9.16
C GLY A 104 -19.01 -16.72 10.36
N SER A 105 -19.61 -17.88 10.11
CA SER A 105 -19.98 -18.87 11.15
C SER A 105 -18.89 -19.92 11.42
N ASP A 106 -17.82 -19.97 10.62
CA ASP A 106 -16.73 -20.93 10.79
C ASP A 106 -15.88 -20.56 12.02
N PRO A 107 -15.67 -21.52 12.99
CA PRO A 107 -14.91 -21.21 14.20
C PRO A 107 -13.44 -20.87 13.95
N GLY A 108 -12.84 -21.42 12.87
CA GLY A 108 -11.47 -21.09 12.47
C GLY A 108 -11.38 -19.67 11.95
N TYR A 109 -12.29 -19.28 11.07
CA TYR A 109 -12.41 -17.93 10.55
C TYR A 109 -12.62 -16.90 11.69
N GLN A 110 -13.52 -17.18 12.62
CA GLN A 110 -13.79 -16.30 13.76
C GLN A 110 -12.55 -16.14 14.67
N ARG A 111 -11.79 -17.22 14.90
CA ARG A 111 -10.53 -17.13 15.67
C ARG A 111 -9.50 -16.23 14.97
N VAL A 112 -9.32 -16.39 13.66
CA VAL A 112 -8.42 -15.54 12.88
C VAL A 112 -8.88 -14.08 12.92
N GLN A 113 -10.17 -13.82 12.71
CA GLN A 113 -10.74 -12.47 12.78
C GLN A 113 -10.55 -11.84 14.17
N LYS A 114 -10.79 -12.59 15.24
CA LYS A 114 -10.58 -12.13 16.62
C LYS A 114 -9.10 -11.83 16.89
N TYR A 115 -8.20 -12.70 16.44
CA TYR A 115 -6.75 -12.49 16.55
C TYR A 115 -6.32 -11.23 15.79
N MET A 116 -6.73 -11.10 14.55
CA MET A 116 -6.41 -9.94 13.70
C MET A 116 -7.01 -8.64 14.25
N SER A 117 -8.25 -8.66 14.75
CA SER A 117 -8.87 -7.49 15.38
C SER A 117 -8.19 -7.10 16.70
N GLY A 118 -7.70 -8.08 17.45
CA GLY A 118 -6.93 -7.82 18.68
C GLY A 118 -5.55 -7.22 18.41
N LEU A 119 -4.87 -7.68 17.34
CA LEU A 119 -3.59 -7.11 16.92
C LEU A 119 -3.76 -5.73 16.24
N TYR A 120 -4.83 -5.58 15.50
CA TYR A 120 -5.13 -4.42 14.67
C TYR A 120 -6.54 -3.94 14.97
N SER A 121 -6.80 -3.47 16.20
CA SER A 121 -8.02 -2.70 16.43
C SER A 121 -7.92 -1.37 15.68
N PHE A 122 -8.07 -1.49 14.35
CA PHE A 122 -8.00 -0.36 13.42
C PHE A 122 -8.90 0.78 13.90
N TRP A 123 -10.09 0.43 14.37
CA TRP A 123 -11.05 1.40 14.91
C TRP A 123 -10.58 2.02 16.23
N GLU A 124 -10.00 1.26 17.15
CA GLU A 124 -9.42 1.82 18.39
C GLU A 124 -8.25 2.74 18.09
N ARG A 125 -7.37 2.36 17.15
CA ARG A 125 -6.26 3.22 16.72
C ARG A 125 -6.74 4.45 15.96
N LEU A 126 -7.84 4.33 15.21
CA LEU A 126 -8.44 5.44 14.49
C LEU A 126 -9.11 6.45 15.42
N PHE A 127 -9.75 5.99 16.51
CA PHE A 127 -10.49 6.83 17.43
C PHE A 127 -9.72 7.16 18.73
N ASN A 128 -8.74 6.36 19.13
CA ASN A 128 -7.86 6.64 20.25
C ASN A 128 -6.62 7.46 19.84
N ALA A 129 -6.82 8.39 18.94
CA ALA A 129 -5.82 9.34 18.52
C ALA A 129 -5.37 10.17 19.74
N GLY A 130 -4.18 9.92 20.25
CA GLY A 130 -3.57 10.75 21.27
C GLY A 130 -2.99 10.04 22.49
N ILE A 131 -3.03 8.70 22.56
CA ILE A 131 -2.31 8.00 23.63
C ILE A 131 -0.89 7.71 23.11
N PRO A 132 0.15 8.42 23.59
CA PRO A 132 1.51 8.07 23.26
C PRO A 132 1.81 6.70 23.90
N THR A 133 1.85 5.66 23.06
CA THR A 133 2.41 4.39 23.52
C THR A 133 3.90 4.59 23.67
N THR A 134 4.39 4.52 24.90
CA THR A 134 5.76 4.78 25.34
C THR A 134 6.83 3.89 24.68
N ARG A 135 6.48 3.05 23.73
CA ARG A 135 7.38 2.13 23.04
C ARG A 135 7.64 2.46 21.56
N ASN A 136 6.90 3.36 20.95
CA ASN A 136 7.09 3.69 19.53
C ASN A 136 7.43 5.17 19.35
N VAL A 137 8.53 5.43 18.69
CA VAL A 137 9.04 6.76 18.33
C VAL A 137 8.05 7.55 17.48
N TYR A 138 7.00 6.91 16.97
CA TYR A 138 6.01 7.50 16.07
C TYR A 138 4.65 7.61 16.79
N THR A 139 4.36 8.80 17.28
CA THR A 139 3.00 9.19 17.68
C THR A 139 2.17 9.44 16.43
N ALA A 140 1.58 8.39 15.88
CA ALA A 140 0.67 8.54 14.75
C ALA A 140 -0.67 9.15 15.23
N ASN A 141 -1.06 10.28 14.67
CA ASN A 141 -2.36 10.88 14.93
C ASN A 141 -3.31 10.58 13.77
N SER A 142 -4.02 9.45 13.87
CA SER A 142 -4.91 8.95 12.82
C SER A 142 -6.05 9.92 12.48
N SER A 143 -6.41 10.84 13.37
CA SER A 143 -7.43 11.87 13.10
C SER A 143 -7.00 12.77 11.94
N TYR A 144 -5.71 13.11 11.84
CA TYR A 144 -5.21 13.91 10.72
C TYR A 144 -5.32 13.18 9.39
N PHE A 145 -5.10 11.86 9.39
CA PHE A 145 -5.33 11.05 8.19
C PHE A 145 -6.79 11.13 7.73
N ILE A 146 -7.75 10.96 8.65
CA ILE A 146 -9.19 11.00 8.31
C ILE A 146 -9.55 12.35 7.69
N ILE A 147 -9.12 13.45 8.34
CA ILE A 147 -9.40 14.82 7.86
C ILE A 147 -8.80 15.01 6.46
N LEU A 148 -7.53 14.65 6.26
CA LEU A 148 -6.87 14.80 4.96
C LEU A 148 -7.50 13.90 3.90
N PHE A 149 -7.86 12.66 4.25
CA PHE A 149 -8.51 11.76 3.33
C PHE A 149 -9.88 12.28 2.87
N ILE A 150 -10.68 12.81 3.80
CA ILE A 150 -11.95 13.45 3.47
C ILE A 150 -11.72 14.67 2.56
N LEU A 151 -10.74 15.53 2.87
CA LEU A 151 -10.39 16.66 2.03
C LEU A 151 -9.97 16.24 0.61
N ILE A 152 -9.14 15.20 0.50
CA ILE A 152 -8.74 14.63 -0.80
C ILE A 152 -9.96 14.10 -1.55
N CYS A 153 -10.88 13.42 -0.87
CA CYS A 153 -12.13 12.95 -1.47
C CYS A 153 -13.02 14.11 -1.95
N ILE A 154 -13.15 15.18 -1.17
CA ILE A 154 -13.90 16.39 -1.56
C ILE A 154 -13.25 17.02 -2.79
N VAL A 155 -11.93 17.19 -2.80
CA VAL A 155 -11.19 17.73 -3.95
C VAL A 155 -11.38 16.82 -5.18
N ALA A 156 -11.24 15.50 -5.03
CA ALA A 156 -11.47 14.56 -6.12
C ALA A 156 -12.88 14.66 -6.70
N TYR A 157 -13.89 14.79 -5.85
CA TYR A 157 -15.28 14.94 -6.28
C TYR A 157 -15.54 16.28 -6.97
N SER A 158 -14.91 17.37 -6.50
CA SER A 158 -15.10 18.74 -7.03
C SER A 158 -14.43 18.96 -8.39
N ILE A 159 -13.42 18.15 -8.74
CA ILE A 159 -12.71 18.29 -10.02
C ILE A 159 -13.53 17.67 -11.15
N HIS A 160 -13.93 18.48 -12.14
CA HIS A 160 -14.67 18.04 -13.34
C HIS A 160 -13.72 17.68 -14.50
N ASN A 161 -12.60 18.37 -14.63
CA ASN A 161 -11.61 18.14 -15.70
C ASN A 161 -10.50 17.22 -15.21
N MET A 162 -10.69 15.92 -15.38
CA MET A 162 -9.72 14.91 -14.96
C MET A 162 -8.48 14.94 -15.87
N THR A 163 -7.31 15.14 -15.27
CA THR A 163 -6.00 14.89 -15.91
C THR A 163 -5.41 13.59 -15.40
N MET A 164 -4.48 13.00 -16.15
CA MET A 164 -3.79 11.78 -15.70
C MET A 164 -2.94 12.01 -14.44
N GLN A 165 -2.36 13.22 -14.29
CA GLN A 165 -1.62 13.58 -13.08
C GLN A 165 -2.53 13.61 -11.84
N LEU A 166 -3.74 14.14 -11.95
CA LEU A 166 -4.71 14.11 -10.86
C LEU A 166 -5.22 12.71 -10.56
N ALA A 167 -5.45 11.89 -11.61
CA ALA A 167 -5.92 10.53 -11.48
C ALA A 167 -4.98 9.62 -10.70
N PHE A 168 -3.68 9.85 -10.77
CA PHE A 168 -2.69 9.10 -10.02
C PHE A 168 -2.13 9.87 -8.83
N GLY A 169 -2.11 11.20 -8.87
CA GLY A 169 -1.61 12.05 -7.79
C GLY A 169 -2.52 12.05 -6.56
N LEU A 170 -3.84 12.10 -6.71
CA LEU A 170 -4.76 12.08 -5.58
C LEU A 170 -4.74 10.76 -4.80
N PRO A 171 -4.80 9.56 -5.45
CA PRO A 171 -4.59 8.31 -4.76
C PRO A 171 -3.22 8.20 -4.08
N MET A 172 -2.15 8.64 -4.74
CA MET A 172 -0.81 8.69 -4.16
C MET A 172 -0.79 9.59 -2.91
N LEU A 173 -1.42 10.76 -2.96
CA LEU A 173 -1.51 11.68 -1.83
C LEU A 173 -2.31 11.09 -0.66
N SER A 174 -3.36 10.31 -0.95
CA SER A 174 -4.12 9.58 0.06
C SER A 174 -3.26 8.54 0.78
N TRP A 175 -2.46 7.78 0.04
CA TRP A 175 -1.49 6.84 0.60
C TRP A 175 -0.40 7.55 1.41
N LEU A 176 0.12 8.66 0.91
CA LEU A 176 1.11 9.45 1.63
C LEU A 176 0.55 9.98 2.96
N SER A 177 -0.69 10.49 2.95
CA SER A 177 -1.35 10.93 4.19
C SER A 177 -1.57 9.78 5.18
N PHE A 178 -1.90 8.58 4.69
CA PHE A 178 -2.02 7.39 5.52
C PHE A 178 -0.68 7.05 6.19
N ILE A 179 0.39 6.98 5.43
CA ILE A 179 1.74 6.64 5.92
C ILE A 179 2.26 7.67 6.92
N LEU A 180 1.96 8.95 6.74
CA LEU A 180 2.41 10.01 7.64
C LEU A 180 1.69 10.03 9.00
N PHE A 181 0.42 9.62 9.04
CA PHE A 181 -0.43 9.84 10.23
C PHE A 181 -1.00 8.57 10.84
N VAL A 182 -0.85 7.42 10.21
CA VAL A 182 -1.33 6.13 10.76
C VAL A 182 -0.14 5.23 11.02
N GLN A 183 -0.18 4.48 12.11
CA GLN A 183 0.83 3.43 12.34
C GLN A 183 0.68 2.34 11.29
N TRP A 184 1.74 2.07 10.54
CA TRP A 184 1.75 1.18 9.39
C TRP A 184 2.95 0.22 9.42
N HIS A 185 2.84 -0.84 8.62
CA HIS A 185 3.96 -1.73 8.35
C HIS A 185 4.73 -1.28 7.09
N PRO A 186 6.07 -1.43 7.04
CA PRO A 186 6.88 -0.96 5.90
C PRO A 186 6.42 -1.50 4.55
N ASN A 187 5.91 -2.73 4.52
CA ASN A 187 5.39 -3.35 3.32
C ASN A 187 4.14 -2.67 2.73
N TRP A 188 3.39 -1.89 3.52
CA TRP A 188 2.19 -1.23 3.00
C TRP A 188 2.49 -0.09 2.02
N LEU A 189 3.72 0.41 2.01
CA LEU A 189 4.17 1.39 1.02
C LEU A 189 4.04 0.90 -0.42
N PHE A 190 4.15 -0.39 -0.67
CA PHE A 190 4.09 -0.88 -2.05
C PHE A 190 2.71 -0.73 -2.70
N TYR A 191 1.63 -0.51 -1.95
CA TYR A 191 0.34 -0.11 -2.52
C TYR A 191 0.36 1.29 -3.14
N MET A 192 1.25 2.17 -2.69
CA MET A 192 1.44 3.50 -3.27
C MET A 192 2.21 3.45 -4.59
N VAL A 193 3.12 2.49 -4.75
CA VAL A 193 4.06 2.44 -5.88
C VAL A 193 3.38 2.50 -7.26
N PRO A 194 2.29 1.76 -7.55
CA PRO A 194 1.62 1.86 -8.85
C PRO A 194 1.15 3.28 -9.19
N PHE A 195 0.63 4.00 -8.22
CA PHE A 195 0.17 5.38 -8.40
C PHE A 195 1.35 6.34 -8.57
N ALA A 196 2.40 6.19 -7.76
CA ALA A 196 3.61 7.01 -7.84
C ALA A 196 4.31 6.86 -9.20
N VAL A 197 4.49 5.63 -9.66
CA VAL A 197 5.14 5.34 -10.95
C VAL A 197 4.29 5.83 -12.12
N MET A 198 2.97 5.68 -12.05
CA MET A 198 2.07 6.21 -13.08
C MET A 198 2.11 7.75 -13.09
N MET A 199 2.11 8.40 -11.92
CA MET A 199 2.26 9.85 -11.82
C MET A 199 3.58 10.32 -12.43
N LEU A 200 4.70 9.63 -12.15
CA LEU A 200 6.00 9.88 -12.74
C LEU A 200 5.95 9.78 -14.27
N GLY A 201 5.33 8.72 -14.80
CA GLY A 201 5.19 8.51 -16.25
C GLY A 201 4.44 9.63 -16.98
N PHE A 202 3.44 10.23 -16.35
CA PHE A 202 2.63 11.33 -16.90
C PHE A 202 3.15 12.72 -16.55
N SER A 203 4.21 12.84 -15.76
CA SER A 203 4.77 14.14 -15.37
C SER A 203 5.65 14.74 -16.46
N TYR A 204 5.65 16.08 -16.51
CA TYR A 204 6.59 16.85 -17.34
C TYR A 204 8.01 16.88 -16.73
N ARG A 205 8.12 16.76 -15.40
CA ARG A 205 9.40 16.82 -14.65
C ARG A 205 9.90 15.44 -14.25
N LYS A 206 9.96 14.50 -15.19
CA LYS A 206 10.30 13.09 -14.94
C LYS A 206 11.60 12.92 -14.17
N LYS A 207 12.66 13.64 -14.54
CA LYS A 207 13.98 13.56 -13.87
C LYS A 207 13.90 13.96 -12.39
N LEU A 208 13.18 15.05 -12.09
CA LEU A 208 13.00 15.51 -10.70
C LEU A 208 12.21 14.51 -9.87
N LEU A 209 11.12 13.99 -10.42
CA LEU A 209 10.31 13.00 -9.71
C LEU A 209 11.04 11.67 -9.53
N CYS A 210 11.83 11.25 -10.52
CA CYS A 210 12.69 10.08 -10.39
C CYS A 210 13.74 10.26 -9.28
N LEU A 211 14.35 11.44 -9.19
CA LEU A 211 15.27 11.76 -8.10
C LEU A 211 14.57 11.74 -6.73
N ILE A 212 13.37 12.32 -6.64
CA ILE A 212 12.57 12.30 -5.40
C ILE A 212 12.23 10.86 -5.01
N GLU A 213 11.83 10.03 -5.96
CA GLU A 213 11.52 8.62 -5.71
C GLU A 213 12.75 7.85 -5.26
N CYS A 214 13.91 8.06 -5.87
CA CYS A 214 15.16 7.46 -5.44
C CYS A 214 15.55 7.89 -4.01
N VAL A 215 15.48 9.16 -3.70
CA VAL A 215 15.78 9.69 -2.35
C VAL A 215 14.79 9.11 -1.34
N PHE A 216 13.50 9.11 -1.66
CA PHE A 216 12.47 8.55 -0.80
C PHE A 216 12.70 7.05 -0.54
N SER A 217 13.01 6.29 -1.58
CA SER A 217 13.30 4.85 -1.46
C SER A 217 14.53 4.57 -0.60
N VAL A 218 15.59 5.36 -0.76
CA VAL A 218 16.81 5.23 0.07
C VAL A 218 16.50 5.58 1.54
N CYS A 219 15.81 6.69 1.79
CA CYS A 219 15.39 7.07 3.14
C CYS A 219 14.50 6.00 3.77
N TRP A 220 13.57 5.44 3.00
CA TRP A 220 12.68 4.40 3.47
C TRP A 220 13.45 3.11 3.81
N LEU A 221 14.39 2.66 2.96
CA LEU A 221 15.25 1.51 3.26
C LEU A 221 16.09 1.77 4.52
N ALA A 222 16.61 2.98 4.70
CA ALA A 222 17.33 3.37 5.91
C ALA A 222 16.43 3.29 7.15
N VAL A 223 15.20 3.79 7.09
CA VAL A 223 14.21 3.67 8.18
C VAL A 223 13.90 2.21 8.47
N CYS A 224 13.72 1.37 7.45
CA CYS A 224 13.52 -0.06 7.64
C CYS A 224 14.72 -0.75 8.30
N ALA A 225 15.94 -0.41 7.89
CA ALA A 225 17.16 -1.01 8.40
C ALA A 225 17.50 -0.55 9.83
N LEU A 226 17.25 0.72 10.16
CA LEU A 226 17.67 1.33 11.42
C LEU A 226 16.58 1.32 12.50
N GLY A 227 15.32 1.49 12.10
CA GLY A 227 14.22 1.75 13.02
C GLY A 227 13.29 0.58 13.24
N TRP A 228 13.34 -0.41 12.36
CA TRP A 228 12.38 -1.50 12.42
C TRP A 228 13.09 -2.79 12.85
N LEU A 229 13.05 -3.09 14.13
CA LEU A 229 13.50 -4.37 14.71
C LEU A 229 12.44 -5.43 14.40
N PHE A 230 12.55 -6.13 13.26
CA PHE A 230 11.55 -7.12 12.87
C PHE A 230 12.00 -8.54 13.06
N ASN A 231 11.16 -9.30 13.76
CA ASN A 231 11.23 -10.76 13.79
C ASN A 231 10.85 -11.42 12.44
N TYR A 232 10.20 -10.67 11.52
CA TYR A 232 9.72 -11.22 10.25
C TYR A 232 10.82 -11.55 9.26
N ASP A 233 11.95 -10.86 9.31
CA ASP A 233 13.04 -11.04 8.36
C ASP A 233 13.86 -12.30 8.64
N ASN A 234 13.78 -12.84 9.87
CA ASN A 234 14.51 -14.03 10.24
C ASN A 234 14.06 -15.27 9.48
N ASP A 235 12.77 -15.42 9.22
CA ASP A 235 12.24 -16.59 8.53
C ASP A 235 12.70 -16.64 7.07
N LEU A 236 12.84 -15.48 6.41
CA LEU A 236 13.31 -15.40 5.03
C LEU A 236 14.84 -15.49 4.92
N ILE A 237 15.55 -14.86 5.86
CA ILE A 237 17.00 -14.90 5.88
C ILE A 237 17.48 -16.30 6.31
N ASN A 238 16.87 -16.89 7.34
CA ASN A 238 17.31 -18.18 7.88
C ASN A 238 16.70 -19.39 7.18
N GLY A 239 15.48 -19.30 6.71
CA GLY A 239 14.75 -20.41 6.05
C GLY A 239 14.54 -20.26 4.57
N GLY A 240 14.82 -19.08 4.00
CA GLY A 240 14.48 -18.75 2.63
C GLY A 240 15.60 -18.86 1.62
N VAL A 241 15.33 -18.35 0.44
CA VAL A 241 16.22 -18.38 -0.72
C VAL A 241 17.58 -17.74 -0.44
N PHE A 242 17.65 -16.74 0.43
CA PHE A 242 18.90 -16.04 0.75
C PHE A 242 19.87 -16.89 1.58
N SER A 243 19.37 -17.68 2.54
CA SER A 243 20.24 -18.60 3.28
C SER A 243 20.81 -19.71 2.38
N GLN A 244 19.98 -20.19 1.44
CA GLN A 244 20.38 -21.25 0.52
C GLN A 244 21.31 -20.75 -0.60
N LEU A 245 21.07 -19.55 -1.14
CA LEU A 245 21.86 -19.00 -2.24
C LEU A 245 23.13 -18.28 -1.79
N LEU A 246 23.09 -17.59 -0.65
CA LEU A 246 24.16 -16.70 -0.21
C LEU A 246 24.90 -17.24 1.04
N GLY A 247 24.44 -18.36 1.62
CA GLY A 247 25.03 -18.91 2.84
C GLY A 247 24.93 -17.98 4.05
N ILE A 248 23.99 -17.04 4.02
CA ILE A 248 23.79 -16.07 5.11
C ILE A 248 22.92 -16.74 6.16
N HIS A 249 23.51 -17.08 7.30
CA HIS A 249 22.79 -17.54 8.49
C HIS A 249 22.91 -16.48 9.56
N THR A 250 21.77 -16.01 10.07
CA THR A 250 21.77 -15.23 11.30
C THR A 250 21.74 -16.22 12.45
N GLU A 251 22.77 -16.25 13.28
CA GLU A 251 22.73 -17.02 14.52
C GLU A 251 21.53 -16.56 15.33
N GLY A 252 20.71 -17.52 15.77
CA GLY A 252 19.43 -17.31 16.42
C GLY A 252 19.52 -16.51 17.72
N GLY A 253 19.63 -15.21 17.59
CA GLY A 253 19.45 -14.26 18.67
C GLY A 253 18.04 -13.69 18.59
N GLU A 254 17.41 -13.48 19.72
CA GLU A 254 16.07 -12.90 19.89
C GLU A 254 15.88 -11.48 19.29
N SER A 255 16.88 -10.93 18.62
CA SER A 255 16.86 -9.60 17.99
C SER A 255 17.14 -9.73 16.50
N GLY A 256 16.07 -9.80 15.71
CA GLY A 256 16.14 -9.74 14.24
C GLY A 256 16.60 -8.39 13.74
N THR A 257 17.88 -8.15 13.73
CA THR A 257 18.47 -6.99 13.04
C THR A 257 19.03 -7.45 11.70
N ILE A 258 18.55 -6.85 10.61
CA ILE A 258 19.03 -7.07 9.24
C ILE A 258 20.53 -6.69 9.13
N CYS A 259 21.08 -5.93 10.06
CA CYS A 259 22.48 -5.53 10.06
C CYS A 259 23.08 -5.53 11.47
N PRO A 260 23.63 -6.69 11.93
CA PRO A 260 24.31 -6.77 13.24
C PRO A 260 25.48 -5.79 13.38
N ILE A 261 26.04 -5.36 12.25
CA ILE A 261 27.24 -4.51 12.22
C ILE A 261 26.93 -3.07 12.69
N LEU A 262 25.72 -2.59 12.47
CA LEU A 262 25.32 -1.22 12.86
C LEU A 262 24.90 -1.09 14.32
N VAL A 263 24.42 -2.16 14.94
CA VAL A 263 23.92 -2.14 16.32
C VAL A 263 25.03 -2.33 17.35
N GLN A 264 26.16 -2.95 17.00
CA GLN A 264 27.32 -3.11 17.90
C GLN A 264 28.12 -1.82 18.14
N LYS A 265 27.83 -0.73 17.43
CA LYS A 265 28.55 0.56 17.58
C LYS A 265 27.72 1.70 18.16
N MET A 266 26.49 1.43 18.60
CA MET A 266 25.67 2.35 19.41
C MET A 266 25.58 1.84 20.85
#